data_de7e65a0cc7946adae15cf65e901469e
#
_entry.id   de7e65a0cc7946adae15cf65e901469e
#
_cell.length_a   1.000
_cell.length_b   1.000
_cell.length_c   1.000
_cell.angle_alpha   90.00
_cell.angle_beta   90.00
_cell.angle_gamma   90.00
#
_symmetry.space_group_name_H-M   'P 1'
#
loop_
_entity.id
_entity.type
_entity.pdbx_description
1 polymer ?
#
loop_
_entity_poly.entity_id
_entity_poly.type
_entity_poly.pdbx_seq_one_letter_code
_entity_poly.pdbx_strand_id
1 'polypeptide(L)'
;MKKLCLFAVPALLMGANTLVVTASNTAQNQLMVYDTAAKSVETISTHGQGGVSGNAGGIAARGGMLAVVNFGSQAVAIFERTDAGLRFGQSISTLSKPVSVAFGNDHLYVLGTTTVESHRVFPFGIDFTADGMAPLLLADGSAAQVGVVESQLIITEKDNVIETVNLMDDGAAGGTATLVSNIPSNVNAPFGLVTRGNDAYVTIAHADEISLVRNGAVLTVTGSGTQHAPCWLTLEGPFLFSSNSPSMSISRYAVYGQKIVQDAAVAASLNGAPTDIASGGGVVAVVDGSGAVSHLSVFDVDEDGNLTLNGSTTISAPANGVAVMRDELPAR
;
A
#
# COMPACT_ATOMS: atom_id res chain seq x y z
N MET A 1 51.49 -38.62 -8.38
CA MET A 1 50.71 -37.60 -7.63
C MET A 1 49.92 -36.79 -8.63
N LYS A 2 48.59 -37.08 -8.75
CA LYS A 2 47.67 -36.33 -9.64
C LYS A 2 47.07 -35.18 -8.82
N LYS A 3 47.34 -33.93 -9.22
CA LYS A 3 46.71 -32.75 -8.64
C LYS A 3 45.29 -32.64 -9.16
N LEU A 4 44.33 -32.77 -8.26
CA LEU A 4 42.92 -32.50 -8.48
C LEU A 4 42.70 -30.99 -8.41
N CYS A 5 42.48 -30.32 -9.55
CA CYS A 5 42.01 -28.94 -9.56
C CYS A 5 40.53 -28.93 -9.29
N LEU A 6 40.14 -28.49 -8.09
CA LEU A 6 38.75 -28.12 -7.79
C LEU A 6 38.50 -26.78 -8.50
N PHE A 7 37.66 -26.78 -9.52
CA PHE A 7 37.02 -25.57 -10.03
C PHE A 7 35.90 -25.18 -9.09
N ALA A 8 36.11 -24.14 -8.29
CA ALA A 8 35.02 -23.48 -7.58
C ALA A 8 34.17 -22.77 -8.64
N VAL A 9 32.97 -23.29 -8.88
CA VAL A 9 31.93 -22.58 -9.61
C VAL A 9 31.47 -21.45 -8.70
N PRO A 10 31.55 -20.16 -9.10
CA PRO A 10 30.96 -19.10 -8.31
C PRO A 10 29.46 -19.35 -8.27
N ALA A 11 28.90 -19.56 -7.07
CA ALA A 11 27.48 -19.46 -6.87
C ALA A 11 27.11 -18.01 -7.24
N LEU A 12 26.42 -17.81 -8.36
CA LEU A 12 25.69 -16.58 -8.60
C LEU A 12 24.72 -16.47 -7.43
N LEU A 13 25.01 -15.57 -6.49
CA LEU A 13 23.99 -14.99 -5.64
C LEU A 13 23.03 -14.28 -6.61
N MET A 14 21.96 -14.95 -7.00
CA MET A 14 20.81 -14.27 -7.57
C MET A 14 20.30 -13.35 -6.47
N GLY A 15 20.67 -12.07 -6.53
CA GLY A 15 20.12 -11.05 -5.66
C GLY A 15 18.60 -11.11 -5.79
N ALA A 16 17.92 -11.11 -4.64
CA ALA A 16 16.46 -11.04 -4.59
C ALA A 16 16.02 -9.87 -5.47
N ASN A 17 15.36 -10.16 -6.61
CA ASN A 17 14.91 -9.13 -7.54
C ASN A 17 13.70 -8.43 -6.92
N THR A 18 13.91 -7.22 -6.40
CA THR A 18 12.82 -6.34 -5.97
C THR A 18 12.11 -5.82 -7.22
N LEU A 19 10.78 -5.98 -7.26
CA LEU A 19 9.92 -5.43 -8.30
C LEU A 19 9.09 -4.29 -7.71
N VAL A 20 8.89 -3.26 -8.51
CA VAL A 20 7.95 -2.17 -8.24
C VAL A 20 6.79 -2.31 -9.20
N VAL A 21 5.57 -2.30 -8.68
CA VAL A 21 4.37 -2.50 -9.50
C VAL A 21 3.37 -1.37 -9.29
N THR A 22 2.68 -0.97 -10.35
CA THR A 22 1.56 -0.03 -10.31
C THR A 22 0.47 -0.44 -11.30
N ALA A 23 -0.75 0.04 -11.11
CA ALA A 23 -1.85 -0.23 -12.01
C ALA A 23 -2.12 0.96 -12.94
N SER A 24 -2.47 0.70 -14.20
CA SER A 24 -2.79 1.74 -15.17
C SER A 24 -4.08 2.51 -14.85
N ASN A 25 -4.96 1.88 -14.04
CA ASN A 25 -6.24 2.44 -13.61
C ASN A 25 -7.17 2.85 -14.75
N THR A 26 -7.01 2.27 -15.92
CA THR A 26 -7.82 2.55 -17.12
C THR A 26 -9.02 1.61 -17.24
N ALA A 27 -9.89 1.84 -18.23
CA ALA A 27 -11.02 0.95 -18.56
C ALA A 27 -10.55 -0.47 -18.98
N GLN A 28 -9.30 -0.63 -19.40
CA GLN A 28 -8.63 -1.92 -19.56
C GLN A 28 -7.44 -1.91 -18.61
N ASN A 29 -7.70 -2.22 -17.32
CA ASN A 29 -6.69 -2.09 -16.30
C ASN A 29 -5.52 -3.06 -16.52
N GLN A 30 -4.32 -2.56 -16.34
CA GLN A 30 -3.08 -3.30 -16.53
C GLN A 30 -2.19 -3.13 -15.30
N LEU A 31 -1.55 -4.21 -14.90
CA LEU A 31 -0.44 -4.19 -13.96
C LEU A 31 0.84 -3.88 -14.74
N MET A 32 1.54 -2.84 -14.36
CA MET A 32 2.81 -2.41 -14.94
C MET A 32 3.92 -2.72 -13.94
N VAL A 33 4.92 -3.46 -14.38
CA VAL A 33 6.01 -4.00 -13.55
C VAL A 33 7.32 -3.34 -13.95
N TYR A 34 8.07 -2.91 -12.95
CA TYR A 34 9.35 -2.22 -13.10
C TYR A 34 10.42 -2.84 -12.20
N ASP A 35 11.67 -2.67 -12.57
CA ASP A 35 12.80 -2.88 -11.67
C ASP A 35 13.02 -1.66 -10.75
N THR A 36 13.96 -1.73 -9.82
CA THR A 36 14.27 -0.64 -8.89
C THR A 36 14.88 0.59 -9.58
N ALA A 37 15.37 0.48 -10.81
CA ALA A 37 15.80 1.61 -11.64
C ALA A 37 14.65 2.21 -12.46
N ALA A 38 13.39 1.87 -12.14
CA ALA A 38 12.17 2.27 -12.83
C ALA A 38 12.15 1.89 -14.33
N LYS A 39 12.89 0.85 -14.73
CA LYS A 39 12.82 0.32 -16.09
C LYS A 39 11.66 -0.67 -16.18
N SER A 40 10.85 -0.53 -17.23
CA SER A 40 9.74 -1.44 -17.49
C SER A 40 10.25 -2.87 -17.72
N VAL A 41 9.70 -3.82 -16.97
CA VAL A 41 9.96 -5.25 -17.06
C VAL A 41 8.87 -5.92 -17.90
N GLU A 42 7.61 -5.71 -17.50
CA GLU A 42 6.45 -6.29 -18.18
C GLU A 42 5.17 -5.47 -17.95
N THR A 43 4.14 -5.75 -18.75
CA THR A 43 2.79 -5.21 -18.56
C THR A 43 1.80 -6.35 -18.74
N ILE A 44 0.92 -6.56 -17.76
CA ILE A 44 0.02 -7.70 -17.69
C ILE A 44 -1.41 -7.21 -17.53
N SER A 45 -2.37 -7.77 -18.28
CA SER A 45 -3.79 -7.47 -18.06
C SER A 45 -4.24 -7.88 -16.66
N THR A 46 -4.99 -7.01 -15.96
CA THR A 46 -5.68 -7.40 -14.72
C THR A 46 -7.01 -8.10 -14.98
N HIS A 47 -7.40 -8.25 -16.25
CA HIS A 47 -8.70 -8.77 -16.69
C HIS A 47 -9.89 -8.03 -16.11
N GLY A 48 -9.73 -6.74 -15.80
CA GLY A 48 -10.78 -5.90 -15.24
C GLY A 48 -10.63 -4.43 -15.63
N GLN A 49 -11.46 -3.60 -15.01
CA GLN A 49 -11.54 -2.16 -15.24
C GLN A 49 -11.09 -1.41 -13.99
N GLY A 50 -10.19 -0.45 -14.15
CA GLY A 50 -9.77 0.48 -13.11
C GLY A 50 -10.80 1.60 -12.89
N GLY A 51 -10.32 2.83 -12.68
CA GLY A 51 -11.16 4.01 -12.49
C GLY A 51 -11.40 4.37 -11.04
N VAL A 52 -10.63 3.81 -10.09
CA VAL A 52 -10.63 4.23 -8.70
C VAL A 52 -9.94 5.60 -8.57
N SER A 53 -10.43 6.42 -7.64
CA SER A 53 -9.80 7.71 -7.32
C SER A 53 -10.05 8.08 -5.86
N GLY A 54 -9.18 8.90 -5.28
CA GLY A 54 -9.29 9.32 -3.88
C GLY A 54 -9.23 8.15 -2.92
N ASN A 55 -8.30 7.23 -3.15
CA ASN A 55 -8.03 6.05 -2.34
C ASN A 55 -6.52 5.93 -2.08
N ALA A 56 -6.16 4.99 -1.22
CA ALA A 56 -4.79 4.55 -0.98
C ALA A 56 -4.76 3.02 -0.86
N GLY A 57 -3.60 2.41 -1.10
CA GLY A 57 -3.46 0.97 -0.99
C GLY A 57 -4.33 0.19 -1.98
N GLY A 58 -4.46 0.68 -3.22
CA GLY A 58 -5.15 -0.02 -4.30
C GLY A 58 -4.40 -1.28 -4.79
N ILE A 59 -3.17 -1.47 -4.35
CA ILE A 59 -2.34 -2.64 -4.58
C ILE A 59 -1.70 -3.07 -3.26
N ALA A 60 -1.71 -4.36 -2.98
CA ALA A 60 -0.99 -4.93 -1.84
C ALA A 60 -0.21 -6.17 -2.27
N ALA A 61 0.97 -6.35 -1.68
CA ALA A 61 1.83 -7.51 -1.90
C ALA A 61 2.09 -8.25 -0.57
N ARG A 62 2.12 -9.58 -0.62
CA ARG A 62 2.52 -10.43 0.52
C ARG A 62 3.15 -11.70 -0.03
N GLY A 63 4.42 -11.95 0.34
CA GLY A 63 5.15 -13.08 -0.22
C GLY A 63 5.17 -13.03 -1.75
N GLY A 64 4.87 -14.12 -2.39
CA GLY A 64 4.76 -14.20 -3.85
C GLY A 64 3.41 -13.75 -4.43
N MET A 65 2.47 -13.23 -3.63
CA MET A 65 1.14 -12.81 -4.10
C MET A 65 1.01 -11.30 -4.19
N LEU A 66 0.20 -10.85 -5.14
CA LEU A 66 -0.16 -9.45 -5.34
C LEU A 66 -1.67 -9.35 -5.59
N ALA A 67 -2.34 -8.43 -4.90
CA ALA A 67 -3.74 -8.09 -5.10
C ALA A 67 -3.87 -6.69 -5.70
N VAL A 68 -4.69 -6.54 -6.74
CA VAL A 68 -4.88 -5.29 -7.49
C VAL A 68 -6.37 -4.97 -7.62
N VAL A 69 -6.76 -3.79 -7.20
CA VAL A 69 -8.13 -3.30 -7.31
C VAL A 69 -8.54 -3.08 -8.77
N ASN A 70 -9.68 -3.64 -9.14
CA ASN A 70 -10.39 -3.38 -10.40
C ASN A 70 -11.75 -2.74 -10.07
N PHE A 71 -11.73 -1.44 -9.73
CA PHE A 71 -12.89 -0.70 -9.25
C PHE A 71 -14.08 -0.76 -10.19
N GLY A 72 -13.85 -0.51 -11.50
CA GLY A 72 -14.90 -0.51 -12.51
C GLY A 72 -15.55 -1.86 -12.73
N SER A 73 -14.81 -2.95 -12.50
CA SER A 73 -15.31 -4.33 -12.60
C SER A 73 -15.86 -4.87 -11.27
N GLN A 74 -15.78 -4.13 -10.18
CA GLN A 74 -16.14 -4.59 -8.83
C GLN A 74 -15.44 -5.94 -8.50
N ALA A 75 -14.11 -5.97 -8.67
CA ALA A 75 -13.31 -7.16 -8.50
C ALA A 75 -11.89 -6.82 -8.02
N VAL A 76 -11.19 -7.81 -7.50
CA VAL A 76 -9.76 -7.77 -7.19
C VAL A 76 -9.05 -8.82 -8.05
N ALA A 77 -8.02 -8.40 -8.78
CA ALA A 77 -7.15 -9.31 -9.54
C ALA A 77 -6.00 -9.79 -8.66
N ILE A 78 -5.74 -11.10 -8.67
CA ILE A 78 -4.66 -11.74 -7.93
C ILE A 78 -3.59 -12.19 -8.91
N PHE A 79 -2.35 -11.86 -8.61
CA PHE A 79 -1.18 -12.29 -9.34
C PHE A 79 -0.27 -13.11 -8.43
N GLU A 80 0.47 -14.02 -9.05
CA GLU A 80 1.47 -14.85 -8.39
C GLU A 80 2.84 -14.59 -9.01
N ARG A 81 3.86 -14.49 -8.18
CA ARG A 81 5.24 -14.43 -8.62
C ARG A 81 5.72 -15.82 -9.01
N THR A 82 6.36 -15.90 -10.16
CA THR A 82 6.99 -17.13 -10.69
C THR A 82 8.44 -16.80 -11.09
N ASP A 83 9.21 -17.82 -11.40
CA ASP A 83 10.57 -17.64 -11.94
C ASP A 83 10.61 -16.84 -13.25
N ALA A 84 9.48 -16.81 -13.99
CA ALA A 84 9.34 -16.11 -15.26
C ALA A 84 8.80 -14.66 -15.14
N GLY A 85 8.46 -14.20 -13.94
CA GLY A 85 7.81 -12.90 -13.68
C GLY A 85 6.48 -13.06 -12.96
N LEU A 86 5.59 -12.08 -13.09
CA LEU A 86 4.26 -12.13 -12.49
C LEU A 86 3.25 -12.81 -13.43
N ARG A 87 2.39 -13.62 -12.88
CA ARG A 87 1.33 -14.32 -13.61
C ARG A 87 -0.02 -14.00 -12.99
N PHE A 88 -1.01 -13.66 -13.83
CA PHE A 88 -2.40 -13.57 -13.39
C PHE A 88 -2.87 -14.95 -12.91
N GLY A 89 -3.38 -15.03 -11.69
CA GLY A 89 -3.89 -16.23 -11.06
C GLY A 89 -5.42 -16.31 -11.12
N GLN A 90 -6.09 -15.32 -10.56
CA GLN A 90 -7.55 -15.31 -10.43
C GLN A 90 -8.12 -13.88 -10.31
N SER A 91 -9.44 -13.75 -10.47
CA SER A 91 -10.21 -12.56 -10.16
C SER A 91 -11.28 -12.89 -9.12
N ILE A 92 -11.39 -12.08 -8.08
CA ILE A 92 -12.36 -12.20 -7.00
C ILE A 92 -13.40 -11.11 -7.17
N SER A 93 -14.69 -11.47 -7.28
CA SER A 93 -15.79 -10.49 -7.26
C SER A 93 -16.03 -10.03 -5.82
N THR A 94 -16.25 -8.73 -5.62
CA THR A 94 -16.37 -8.11 -4.30
C THR A 94 -17.80 -7.65 -4.02
N LEU A 95 -18.17 -7.54 -2.74
CA LEU A 95 -19.52 -7.14 -2.30
C LEU A 95 -19.85 -5.69 -2.67
N SER A 96 -18.88 -4.80 -2.62
CA SER A 96 -19.00 -3.42 -3.11
C SER A 96 -17.77 -3.05 -3.94
N LYS A 97 -17.81 -1.93 -4.67
CA LYS A 97 -16.68 -1.53 -5.53
C LYS A 97 -15.41 -1.35 -4.72
N PRO A 98 -14.35 -2.15 -4.96
CA PRO A 98 -13.16 -2.14 -4.13
C PRO A 98 -12.36 -0.86 -4.31
N VAL A 99 -11.85 -0.30 -3.21
CA VAL A 99 -11.01 0.91 -3.18
C VAL A 99 -9.62 0.64 -2.63
N SER A 100 -9.49 -0.33 -1.72
CA SER A 100 -8.22 -0.66 -1.06
C SER A 100 -8.15 -2.14 -0.71
N VAL A 101 -6.94 -2.67 -0.63
CA VAL A 101 -6.66 -4.06 -0.25
C VAL A 101 -5.52 -4.13 0.75
N ALA A 102 -5.58 -5.08 1.70
CA ALA A 102 -4.51 -5.36 2.64
C ALA A 102 -4.41 -6.86 2.94
N PHE A 103 -3.19 -7.38 3.07
CA PHE A 103 -2.94 -8.73 3.55
C PHE A 103 -2.64 -8.74 5.05
N GLY A 104 -3.17 -9.71 5.77
CA GLY A 104 -2.87 -9.97 7.17
C GLY A 104 -3.60 -11.22 7.67
N ASN A 105 -3.14 -11.83 8.76
CA ASN A 105 -3.82 -12.93 9.46
C ASN A 105 -4.35 -14.04 8.52
N ASP A 106 -3.56 -14.43 7.53
CA ASP A 106 -3.91 -15.41 6.48
C ASP A 106 -5.16 -15.05 5.66
N HIS A 107 -5.44 -13.74 5.53
CA HIS A 107 -6.53 -13.20 4.73
C HIS A 107 -6.05 -12.08 3.80
N LEU A 108 -6.78 -11.90 2.71
CA LEU A 108 -6.87 -10.66 1.96
C LEU A 108 -8.13 -9.92 2.42
N TYR A 109 -7.95 -8.71 2.93
CA TYR A 109 -9.05 -7.82 3.25
C TYR A 109 -9.26 -6.86 2.09
N VAL A 110 -10.51 -6.73 1.68
CA VAL A 110 -10.93 -5.85 0.58
C VAL A 110 -11.88 -4.80 1.13
N LEU A 111 -11.45 -3.55 1.11
CA LEU A 111 -12.29 -2.41 1.41
C LEU A 111 -13.00 -1.98 0.12
N GLY A 112 -14.30 -2.01 0.15
CA GLY A 112 -15.14 -1.44 -0.90
C GLY A 112 -15.77 -0.12 -0.47
N THR A 113 -16.65 0.40 -1.30
CA THR A 113 -17.32 1.70 -1.05
C THR A 113 -18.34 1.66 0.10
N THR A 114 -18.80 0.48 0.51
CA THR A 114 -19.86 0.34 1.54
C THR A 114 -19.61 -0.80 2.53
N THR A 115 -18.62 -1.64 2.26
CA THR A 115 -18.31 -2.84 3.06
C THR A 115 -16.81 -3.08 3.10
N VAL A 116 -16.35 -3.74 4.16
CA VAL A 116 -15.07 -4.46 4.16
C VAL A 116 -15.36 -5.94 4.21
N GLU A 117 -14.63 -6.74 3.44
CA GLU A 117 -14.73 -8.20 3.40
C GLU A 117 -13.36 -8.87 3.51
N SER A 118 -13.34 -10.13 3.96
CA SER A 118 -12.16 -10.96 4.06
C SER A 118 -12.28 -12.19 3.18
N HIS A 119 -11.13 -12.60 2.61
CA HIS A 119 -10.98 -13.83 1.82
C HIS A 119 -9.78 -14.59 2.32
N ARG A 120 -9.94 -15.86 2.66
CA ARG A 120 -8.85 -16.68 3.17
C ARG A 120 -7.76 -16.91 2.13
N VAL A 121 -6.50 -16.73 2.55
CA VAL A 121 -5.32 -16.95 1.72
C VAL A 121 -4.77 -18.34 1.97
N PHE A 122 -4.50 -19.06 0.90
CA PHE A 122 -3.84 -20.36 0.90
C PHE A 122 -2.49 -20.29 0.17
N PRO A 123 -1.63 -21.30 0.29
CA PRO A 123 -0.35 -21.31 -0.41
C PRO A 123 -0.44 -21.16 -1.94
N PHE A 124 -1.61 -21.49 -2.53
CA PHE A 124 -1.81 -21.53 -3.99
C PHE A 124 -3.02 -20.71 -4.46
N GLY A 125 -3.44 -19.70 -3.71
CA GLY A 125 -4.54 -18.83 -4.11
C GLY A 125 -5.31 -18.23 -2.94
N ILE A 126 -6.43 -17.63 -3.25
CA ILE A 126 -7.31 -16.94 -2.31
C ILE A 126 -8.74 -17.42 -2.55
N ASP A 127 -9.53 -17.62 -1.51
CA ASP A 127 -10.93 -18.00 -1.64
C ASP A 127 -11.72 -17.00 -2.48
N PHE A 128 -12.53 -17.50 -3.42
CA PHE A 128 -13.41 -16.67 -4.22
C PHE A 128 -14.56 -16.07 -3.40
N THR A 129 -14.98 -16.78 -2.36
CA THR A 129 -16.08 -16.37 -1.49
C THR A 129 -15.52 -15.69 -0.24
N ALA A 130 -16.07 -14.56 0.12
CA ALA A 130 -15.76 -13.92 1.39
C ALA A 130 -16.18 -14.84 2.57
N ASP A 131 -15.30 -15.01 3.54
CA ASP A 131 -15.54 -15.75 4.78
C ASP A 131 -15.96 -14.83 5.93
N GLY A 132 -15.83 -13.52 5.75
CA GLY A 132 -16.29 -12.51 6.69
C GLY A 132 -16.58 -11.17 6.01
N MET A 133 -17.41 -10.36 6.63
CA MET A 133 -17.72 -9.00 6.16
C MET A 133 -18.28 -8.12 7.28
N ALA A 134 -18.08 -6.81 7.13
CA ALA A 134 -18.76 -5.81 7.94
C ALA A 134 -19.22 -4.63 7.06
N PRO A 135 -20.41 -4.08 7.27
CA PRO A 135 -20.81 -2.82 6.65
C PRO A 135 -20.00 -1.67 7.27
N LEU A 136 -19.66 -0.68 6.46
CA LEU A 136 -19.05 0.55 6.93
C LEU A 136 -20.08 1.42 7.65
N LEU A 137 -19.63 2.24 8.60
CA LEU A 137 -20.48 3.23 9.27
C LEU A 137 -20.89 4.35 8.32
N LEU A 138 -19.96 4.79 7.43
CA LEU A 138 -20.25 5.70 6.34
C LEU A 138 -20.24 4.95 5.00
N ALA A 139 -21.38 4.42 4.60
CA ALA A 139 -21.52 3.71 3.32
C ALA A 139 -21.80 4.68 2.16
N ASP A 140 -21.10 5.82 2.08
CA ASP A 140 -21.34 6.93 1.16
C ASP A 140 -20.30 7.03 0.03
N GLY A 141 -19.32 6.13 0.02
CA GLY A 141 -18.21 6.12 -0.93
C GLY A 141 -17.00 6.94 -0.49
N SER A 142 -16.96 7.43 0.76
CA SER A 142 -15.82 8.16 1.32
C SER A 142 -14.65 7.25 1.72
N ALA A 143 -14.83 5.93 1.74
CA ALA A 143 -13.80 4.96 2.08
C ALA A 143 -12.50 5.19 1.29
N ALA A 144 -11.35 5.16 1.99
CA ALA A 144 -10.04 5.47 1.39
C ALA A 144 -9.04 4.31 1.51
N GLN A 145 -8.78 3.81 2.71
CA GLN A 145 -7.79 2.73 2.90
C GLN A 145 -8.17 1.79 4.05
N VAL A 146 -7.77 0.53 3.93
CA VAL A 146 -7.80 -0.47 5.00
C VAL A 146 -6.39 -0.88 5.38
N GLY A 147 -6.16 -1.09 6.69
CA GLY A 147 -4.94 -1.67 7.24
C GLY A 147 -5.26 -2.68 8.33
N VAL A 148 -4.31 -3.54 8.64
CA VAL A 148 -4.45 -4.61 9.63
C VAL A 148 -3.61 -4.29 10.85
N VAL A 149 -4.21 -4.27 12.04
CA VAL A 149 -3.54 -4.15 13.32
C VAL A 149 -3.98 -5.29 14.24
N GLU A 150 -3.07 -6.24 14.50
CA GLU A 150 -3.37 -7.44 15.31
C GLU A 150 -4.73 -8.10 14.97
N SER A 151 -5.71 -7.90 15.83
CA SER A 151 -7.06 -8.49 15.74
C SER A 151 -8.13 -7.53 15.19
N GLN A 152 -7.72 -6.44 14.55
CA GLN A 152 -8.64 -5.42 14.02
C GLN A 152 -8.19 -4.93 12.64
N LEU A 153 -9.17 -4.51 11.86
CA LEU A 153 -8.95 -3.63 10.70
C LEU A 153 -9.07 -2.18 11.15
N ILE A 154 -8.23 -1.32 10.60
CA ILE A 154 -8.39 0.14 10.66
C ILE A 154 -8.80 0.58 9.27
N ILE A 155 -9.85 1.38 9.20
CA ILE A 155 -10.41 1.90 7.94
C ILE A 155 -10.49 3.42 8.04
N THR A 156 -10.00 4.09 7.01
CA THR A 156 -10.10 5.55 6.87
C THR A 156 -11.20 5.91 5.90
N GLU A 157 -11.99 6.93 6.27
CA GLU A 157 -13.02 7.52 5.43
C GLU A 157 -12.84 9.04 5.37
N LYS A 158 -12.85 9.59 4.17
CA LYS A 158 -12.53 11.00 3.91
C LYS A 158 -13.45 11.99 4.62
N ASP A 159 -14.64 11.57 5.02
CA ASP A 159 -15.61 12.41 5.73
C ASP A 159 -15.39 12.41 7.26
N ASN A 160 -14.12 12.51 7.65
CA ASN A 160 -13.65 12.63 9.03
C ASN A 160 -13.96 11.43 9.93
N VAL A 161 -13.93 10.24 9.36
CA VAL A 161 -14.15 9.00 10.09
C VAL A 161 -12.93 8.10 9.98
N ILE A 162 -12.52 7.55 11.10
CA ILE A 162 -11.66 6.37 11.19
C ILE A 162 -12.48 5.33 11.95
N GLU A 163 -12.62 4.17 11.39
CA GLU A 163 -13.34 3.07 12.03
C GLU A 163 -12.46 1.83 12.21
N THR A 164 -12.88 0.98 13.12
CA THR A 164 -12.27 -0.33 13.35
C THR A 164 -13.32 -1.42 13.16
N VAL A 165 -12.88 -2.53 12.57
CA VAL A 165 -13.65 -3.77 12.50
C VAL A 165 -12.86 -4.86 13.19
N ASN A 166 -13.47 -5.56 14.15
CA ASN A 166 -12.82 -6.67 14.83
C ASN A 166 -12.68 -7.85 13.88
N LEU A 167 -11.57 -8.56 13.98
CA LEU A 167 -11.38 -9.85 13.34
C LEU A 167 -11.83 -10.97 14.27
N MET A 168 -12.38 -12.01 13.70
CA MET A 168 -12.68 -13.26 14.40
C MET A 168 -11.38 -14.02 14.71
N ASP A 169 -11.45 -15.03 15.56
CA ASP A 169 -10.28 -15.82 16.00
C ASP A 169 -9.51 -16.47 14.83
N ASP A 170 -10.17 -16.74 13.73
CA ASP A 170 -9.58 -17.28 12.51
C ASP A 170 -9.06 -16.20 11.54
N GLY A 171 -9.24 -14.92 11.87
CA GLY A 171 -8.81 -13.78 11.08
C GLY A 171 -9.85 -13.20 10.13
N ALA A 172 -11.03 -13.83 10.02
CA ALA A 172 -12.08 -13.29 9.16
C ALA A 172 -12.65 -11.97 9.70
N ALA A 173 -13.06 -11.06 8.81
CA ALA A 173 -13.70 -9.81 9.21
C ALA A 173 -15.07 -10.08 9.85
N GLY A 174 -15.31 -9.52 11.03
CA GLY A 174 -16.53 -9.83 11.76
C GLY A 174 -17.10 -8.67 12.56
N GLY A 175 -18.39 -8.77 12.84
CA GLY A 175 -19.06 -7.84 13.73
C GLY A 175 -19.47 -6.53 13.08
N THR A 176 -19.48 -5.47 13.89
CA THR A 176 -19.91 -4.12 13.53
C THR A 176 -18.71 -3.20 13.56
N ALA A 177 -18.64 -2.29 12.62
CA ALA A 177 -17.65 -1.23 12.65
C ALA A 177 -17.89 -0.31 13.86
N THR A 178 -16.80 0.21 14.45
CA THR A 178 -16.83 1.15 15.57
C THR A 178 -15.92 2.34 15.29
N LEU A 179 -16.35 3.53 15.75
CA LEU A 179 -15.57 4.75 15.55
C LEU A 179 -14.31 4.76 16.42
N VAL A 180 -13.21 5.19 15.83
CA VAL A 180 -12.01 5.58 16.56
C VAL A 180 -12.28 6.90 17.28
N SER A 181 -11.88 6.97 18.54
CA SER A 181 -12.05 8.16 19.36
C SER A 181 -10.90 9.16 19.22
N ASN A 182 -11.13 10.41 19.65
CA ASN A 182 -10.15 11.50 19.68
C ASN A 182 -9.58 11.92 18.29
N ILE A 183 -10.35 11.65 17.22
CA ILE A 183 -9.98 12.17 15.89
C ILE A 183 -10.02 13.71 15.97
N PRO A 184 -9.03 14.43 15.40
CA PRO A 184 -9.05 15.88 15.32
C PRO A 184 -10.35 16.40 14.70
N SER A 185 -11.11 17.23 15.45
CA SER A 185 -12.50 17.57 15.09
C SER A 185 -12.65 18.71 14.08
N ASN A 186 -11.58 19.46 13.85
CA ASN A 186 -11.58 20.63 12.95
C ASN A 186 -11.17 20.31 11.52
N VAL A 187 -10.97 19.04 11.21
CA VAL A 187 -10.38 18.58 9.95
C VAL A 187 -10.96 17.28 9.52
N ASN A 188 -11.25 17.22 8.27
CA ASN A 188 -11.67 16.01 7.59
C ASN A 188 -10.57 15.47 6.68
N ALA A 189 -10.85 14.35 6.08
CA ALA A 189 -10.00 13.52 5.25
C ALA A 189 -8.89 12.76 6.01
N PRO A 190 -9.23 11.87 6.96
CA PRO A 190 -8.41 10.70 7.23
C PRO A 190 -8.26 9.93 5.93
N PHE A 191 -7.00 9.67 5.51
CA PHE A 191 -6.79 9.20 4.15
C PHE A 191 -5.88 7.97 4.09
N GLY A 192 -4.59 8.14 3.84
CA GLY A 192 -3.65 7.06 3.79
C GLY A 192 -3.27 6.55 5.18
N LEU A 193 -2.96 5.28 5.28
CA LEU A 193 -2.47 4.70 6.52
C LEU A 193 -1.40 3.63 6.26
N VAL A 194 -0.57 3.39 7.28
CA VAL A 194 0.33 2.24 7.33
C VAL A 194 0.35 1.69 8.74
N THR A 195 0.50 0.38 8.89
CA THR A 195 0.42 -0.31 10.18
C THR A 195 1.75 -0.96 10.57
N ARG A 196 2.03 -1.01 11.87
CA ARG A 196 3.14 -1.75 12.46
C ARG A 196 2.75 -2.28 13.84
N GLY A 197 2.64 -3.59 13.98
CA GLY A 197 2.13 -4.22 15.22
C GLY A 197 0.74 -3.68 15.56
N ASN A 198 0.60 -3.06 16.74
CA ASN A 198 -0.66 -2.48 17.21
C ASN A 198 -0.88 -1.04 16.78
N ASP A 199 0.03 -0.46 16.03
CA ASP A 199 -0.02 0.94 15.62
C ASP A 199 -0.51 1.09 14.19
N ALA A 200 -1.42 2.04 13.98
CA ALA A 200 -1.74 2.58 12.69
C ALA A 200 -1.35 4.05 12.65
N TYR A 201 -0.53 4.41 11.68
CA TYR A 201 -0.22 5.80 11.36
C TYR A 201 -1.17 6.23 10.27
N VAL A 202 -1.93 7.29 10.52
CA VAL A 202 -3.02 7.74 9.63
C VAL A 202 -2.81 9.19 9.26
N THR A 203 -2.85 9.52 7.99
CA THR A 203 -2.85 10.92 7.55
C THR A 203 -4.20 11.55 7.79
N ILE A 204 -4.20 12.79 8.29
CA ILE A 204 -5.37 13.68 8.31
C ILE A 204 -5.06 14.77 7.29
N ALA A 205 -5.36 14.46 6.03
CA ALA A 205 -4.81 15.20 4.88
C ALA A 205 -5.14 16.69 4.91
N HIS A 206 -6.36 17.08 5.24
CA HIS A 206 -6.78 18.48 5.28
C HIS A 206 -6.36 19.22 6.57
N ALA A 207 -5.73 18.53 7.54
CA ALA A 207 -5.11 19.14 8.72
C ALA A 207 -3.62 19.35 8.58
N ASP A 208 -3.02 18.82 7.52
CA ASP A 208 -1.57 18.75 7.41
C ASP A 208 -0.94 17.96 8.57
N GLU A 209 -1.55 16.83 8.96
CA GLU A 209 -1.20 16.06 10.15
C GLU A 209 -1.10 14.55 9.88
N ILE A 210 -0.33 13.87 10.75
CA ILE A 210 -0.30 12.42 10.89
C ILE A 210 -0.68 12.06 12.32
N SER A 211 -1.65 11.17 12.46
CA SER A 211 -2.15 10.64 13.72
C SER A 211 -1.63 9.24 13.97
N LEU A 212 -1.26 8.93 15.22
CA LEU A 212 -1.05 7.56 15.69
C LEU A 212 -2.35 7.06 16.31
N VAL A 213 -2.91 6.01 15.74
CA VAL A 213 -4.08 5.29 16.26
C VAL A 213 -3.63 3.97 16.90
N ARG A 214 -4.10 3.69 18.11
CA ARG A 214 -3.88 2.44 18.83
C ARG A 214 -5.10 2.14 19.71
N ASN A 215 -5.54 0.89 19.76
CA ASN A 215 -6.67 0.45 20.59
C ASN A 215 -7.93 1.31 20.40
N GLY A 216 -8.30 1.66 19.17
CA GLY A 216 -9.49 2.43 18.86
C GLY A 216 -9.47 3.91 19.29
N ALA A 217 -8.29 4.49 19.51
CA ALA A 217 -8.15 5.90 19.82
C ALA A 217 -6.94 6.55 19.16
N VAL A 218 -7.05 7.84 18.80
CA VAL A 218 -5.90 8.67 18.44
C VAL A 218 -5.12 9.03 19.71
N LEU A 219 -3.83 8.66 19.74
CA LEU A 219 -2.95 8.90 20.88
C LEU A 219 -2.06 10.13 20.71
N THR A 220 -1.61 10.37 19.50
CA THR A 220 -0.63 11.43 19.19
C THR A 220 -0.91 11.96 17.79
N VAL A 221 -0.69 13.25 17.62
CA VAL A 221 -0.77 13.95 16.34
C VAL A 221 0.52 14.71 16.08
N THR A 222 0.99 14.68 14.84
CA THR A 222 2.20 15.41 14.41
C THR A 222 1.90 16.13 13.11
N GLY A 223 2.25 17.41 13.04
CA GLY A 223 2.09 18.21 11.82
C GLY A 223 3.10 17.85 10.73
N SER A 224 2.74 18.13 9.48
CA SER A 224 3.61 17.95 8.29
C SER A 224 4.56 19.14 8.05
N GLY A 225 4.66 20.06 9.01
CA GLY A 225 5.58 21.19 8.96
C GLY A 225 5.21 22.20 7.87
N THR A 226 6.08 22.34 6.86
CA THR A 226 5.86 23.24 5.72
C THR A 226 5.19 22.55 4.53
N GLN A 227 4.85 21.26 4.66
CA GLN A 227 4.25 20.49 3.59
C GLN A 227 2.74 20.36 3.79
N HIS A 228 2.01 20.27 2.70
CA HIS A 228 0.54 20.27 2.73
C HIS A 228 -0.04 18.96 2.20
N ALA A 229 -1.17 18.57 2.80
CA ALA A 229 -1.94 17.38 2.52
C ALA A 229 -1.06 16.11 2.39
N PRO A 230 -0.48 15.64 3.52
CA PRO A 230 0.09 14.29 3.55
C PRO A 230 -1.06 13.32 3.28
N CYS A 231 -1.03 12.65 2.13
CA CYS A 231 -2.14 11.79 1.71
C CYS A 231 -1.81 10.31 1.87
N TRP A 232 -0.60 9.88 1.60
CA TRP A 232 -0.21 8.47 1.63
C TRP A 232 1.00 8.26 2.52
N LEU A 233 1.07 7.08 3.14
CA LEU A 233 2.12 6.70 4.09
C LEU A 233 2.76 5.37 3.74
N THR A 234 4.05 5.25 4.04
CA THR A 234 4.76 3.98 4.04
C THR A 234 5.83 3.95 5.14
N LEU A 235 6.21 2.73 5.57
CA LEU A 235 7.23 2.50 6.60
C LEU A 235 8.39 1.71 6.02
N GLU A 236 9.60 2.27 6.09
CA GLU A 236 10.82 1.53 5.80
C GLU A 236 11.78 1.62 7.00
N GLY A 237 12.08 0.48 7.60
CA GLY A 237 12.83 0.43 8.85
C GLY A 237 12.16 1.26 9.96
N PRO A 238 12.89 2.14 10.66
CA PRO A 238 12.33 3.02 11.70
C PRO A 238 11.67 4.29 11.14
N PHE A 239 11.70 4.50 9.83
CA PHE A 239 11.26 5.74 9.21
C PHE A 239 9.85 5.59 8.62
N LEU A 240 9.03 6.61 8.87
CA LEU A 240 7.74 6.82 8.24
C LEU A 240 7.91 7.89 7.16
N PHE A 241 7.43 7.60 5.96
CA PHE A 241 7.43 8.54 4.84
C PHE A 241 5.99 8.89 4.49
N SER A 242 5.72 10.19 4.30
CA SER A 242 4.46 10.66 3.74
C SER A 242 4.69 11.29 2.37
N SER A 243 3.82 11.00 1.42
CA SER A 243 3.77 11.76 0.17
C SER A 243 2.71 12.85 0.28
N ASN A 244 3.10 14.10 -0.07
CA ASN A 244 2.34 15.31 0.16
C ASN A 244 1.83 15.85 -1.18
N SER A 245 0.51 15.77 -1.41
CA SER A 245 -0.06 15.94 -2.74
C SER A 245 0.16 17.35 -3.32
N PRO A 246 -0.30 18.46 -2.73
CA PRO A 246 -0.08 19.77 -3.31
C PRO A 246 1.38 20.23 -3.27
N SER A 247 2.15 19.72 -2.29
CA SER A 247 3.56 20.07 -2.14
C SER A 247 4.48 19.32 -3.08
N MET A 248 3.99 18.26 -3.76
CA MET A 248 4.75 17.41 -4.68
C MET A 248 6.06 16.92 -4.05
N SER A 249 5.98 16.39 -2.84
CA SER A 249 7.15 16.04 -2.02
C SER A 249 6.92 14.78 -1.20
N ILE A 250 8.02 14.25 -0.66
CA ILE A 250 8.03 13.22 0.37
C ILE A 250 8.60 13.85 1.63
N SER A 251 7.89 13.71 2.76
CA SER A 251 8.43 14.04 4.10
C SER A 251 8.87 12.78 4.81
N ARG A 252 9.85 12.90 5.72
CA ARG A 252 10.30 11.81 6.57
C ARG A 252 10.06 12.14 8.05
N TYR A 253 9.70 11.07 8.77
CA TYR A 253 9.49 11.10 10.22
C TYR A 253 10.20 9.91 10.84
N ALA A 254 10.85 10.15 11.98
CA ALA A 254 11.36 9.10 12.84
C ALA A 254 10.28 8.68 13.85
N VAL A 255 10.12 7.37 14.04
CA VAL A 255 9.11 6.82 14.94
C VAL A 255 9.78 6.19 16.16
N TYR A 256 9.47 6.69 17.35
CA TYR A 256 10.00 6.23 18.64
C TYR A 256 8.86 5.92 19.62
N GLY A 257 8.42 4.68 19.69
CA GLY A 257 7.27 4.29 20.52
C GLY A 257 6.00 5.03 20.09
N GLN A 258 5.48 5.93 20.93
CA GLN A 258 4.29 6.75 20.61
C GLN A 258 4.60 8.12 20.00
N LYS A 259 5.86 8.40 19.72
CA LYS A 259 6.26 9.70 19.16
C LYS A 259 6.52 9.58 17.67
N ILE A 260 5.96 10.51 16.93
CA ILE A 260 6.24 10.72 15.51
C ILE A 260 6.94 12.09 15.44
N VAL A 261 8.17 12.12 14.95
CA VAL A 261 8.97 13.35 14.86
C VAL A 261 9.37 13.59 13.42
N GLN A 262 8.88 14.65 12.80
CA GLN A 262 9.35 15.05 11.48
C GLN A 262 10.81 15.48 11.58
N ASP A 263 11.68 14.79 10.87
CA ASP A 263 13.11 15.09 10.82
C ASP A 263 13.55 15.60 9.44
N ALA A 264 12.73 15.41 8.40
CA ALA A 264 12.89 16.05 7.09
C ALA A 264 11.52 16.45 6.53
N ALA A 265 11.24 17.75 6.46
CA ALA A 265 10.01 18.26 5.84
C ALA A 265 9.97 17.94 4.35
N VAL A 266 11.11 17.98 3.65
CA VAL A 266 11.28 17.56 2.27
C VAL A 266 12.45 16.57 2.22
N ALA A 267 12.15 15.28 2.23
CA ALA A 267 13.14 14.21 2.01
C ALA A 267 13.40 13.99 0.51
N ALA A 268 12.39 14.20 -0.34
CA ALA A 268 12.53 14.22 -1.80
C ALA A 268 11.44 15.09 -2.44
N SER A 269 11.72 15.61 -3.64
CA SER A 269 10.75 16.32 -4.48
C SER A 269 10.25 15.38 -5.59
N LEU A 270 8.99 15.55 -6.01
CA LEU A 270 8.32 14.77 -7.04
C LEU A 270 8.01 15.65 -8.28
N ASN A 271 7.75 15.01 -9.42
CA ASN A 271 7.41 15.70 -10.65
C ASN A 271 5.94 16.11 -10.74
N GLY A 272 5.08 15.48 -9.94
CA GLY A 272 3.63 15.71 -9.90
C GLY A 272 3.04 15.46 -8.53
N ALA A 273 1.74 15.65 -8.40
CA ALA A 273 1.01 15.33 -7.20
C ALA A 273 1.00 13.80 -6.99
N PRO A 274 1.53 13.26 -5.87
CA PRO A 274 1.52 11.83 -5.62
C PRO A 274 0.10 11.27 -5.57
N THR A 275 -0.04 10.02 -5.98
CA THR A 275 -1.29 9.25 -5.95
C THR A 275 -1.19 7.97 -5.14
N ASP A 276 0.01 7.52 -4.82
CA ASP A 276 0.28 6.46 -3.84
C ASP A 276 1.79 6.37 -3.52
N ILE A 277 2.14 5.72 -2.39
CA ILE A 277 3.51 5.45 -1.95
C ILE A 277 3.59 4.05 -1.34
N ALA A 278 4.67 3.33 -1.62
CA ALA A 278 4.96 2.04 -0.98
C ALA A 278 6.45 1.89 -0.72
N SER A 279 6.80 1.03 0.23
CA SER A 279 8.20 0.70 0.50
C SER A 279 8.41 -0.80 0.72
N GLY A 280 9.65 -1.19 0.60
CA GLY A 280 10.11 -2.53 0.90
C GLY A 280 11.54 -2.72 0.42
N GLY A 281 12.39 -3.34 1.26
CA GLY A 281 13.70 -3.71 0.84
C GLY A 281 14.73 -2.61 0.68
N GLY A 282 14.61 -1.57 1.46
CA GLY A 282 15.46 -0.40 1.30
C GLY A 282 15.04 0.46 0.10
N VAL A 283 13.80 0.29 -0.38
CA VAL A 283 13.27 1.04 -1.53
C VAL A 283 11.98 1.75 -1.12
N VAL A 284 11.81 3.00 -1.54
CA VAL A 284 10.54 3.74 -1.54
C VAL A 284 10.16 4.03 -2.99
N ALA A 285 8.94 3.67 -3.36
CA ALA A 285 8.37 3.92 -4.68
C ALA A 285 7.15 4.83 -4.57
N VAL A 286 7.05 5.82 -5.43
CA VAL A 286 5.93 6.77 -5.49
C VAL A 286 5.42 6.85 -6.91
N VAL A 287 4.11 6.75 -7.04
CA VAL A 287 3.41 7.14 -8.27
C VAL A 287 2.86 8.54 -8.06
N ASP A 288 3.15 9.44 -8.98
CA ASP A 288 2.56 10.78 -9.05
C ASP A 288 1.84 10.97 -10.38
N GLY A 289 0.90 11.89 -10.45
CA GLY A 289 0.14 12.06 -11.67
C GLY A 289 -0.38 13.46 -11.90
N SER A 290 -0.55 13.78 -13.20
CA SER A 290 -1.27 14.95 -13.66
C SER A 290 -2.19 14.53 -14.81
N GLY A 291 -3.44 14.17 -14.50
CA GLY A 291 -4.43 13.78 -15.50
C GLY A 291 -4.13 12.44 -16.18
N ALA A 292 -3.87 12.44 -17.49
CA ALA A 292 -3.65 11.22 -18.28
C ALA A 292 -2.21 10.67 -18.21
N VAL A 293 -1.31 11.35 -17.52
CA VAL A 293 0.11 10.99 -17.42
C VAL A 293 0.47 10.89 -15.95
N SER A 294 1.22 9.85 -15.61
CA SER A 294 1.78 9.65 -14.28
C SER A 294 3.30 9.47 -14.38
N HIS A 295 3.98 9.59 -13.26
CA HIS A 295 5.40 9.21 -13.15
C HIS A 295 5.55 8.20 -12.02
N LEU A 296 6.42 7.24 -12.22
CA LEU A 296 6.93 6.38 -11.18
C LEU A 296 8.32 6.88 -10.81
N SER A 297 8.55 7.18 -9.55
CA SER A 297 9.86 7.48 -8.98
C SER A 297 10.23 6.44 -7.95
N VAL A 298 11.44 5.91 -8.03
CA VAL A 298 11.97 4.88 -7.13
C VAL A 298 13.23 5.42 -6.46
N PHE A 299 13.25 5.37 -5.13
CA PHE A 299 14.32 5.88 -4.30
C PHE A 299 14.93 4.74 -3.49
N ASP A 300 16.26 4.71 -3.38
CA ASP A 300 16.95 3.90 -2.39
C ASP A 300 16.91 4.61 -1.03
N VAL A 301 16.73 3.83 0.04
CA VAL A 301 16.70 4.31 1.43
C VAL A 301 17.98 3.85 2.11
N ASP A 302 18.80 4.77 2.60
CA ASP A 302 19.99 4.44 3.37
C ASP A 302 19.66 4.15 4.86
N GLU A 303 20.70 3.79 5.64
CA GLU A 303 20.56 3.45 7.07
C GLU A 303 20.05 4.64 7.91
N ASP A 304 20.27 5.87 7.46
CA ASP A 304 19.79 7.11 8.08
C ASP A 304 18.42 7.55 7.55
N GLY A 305 17.81 6.78 6.63
CA GLY A 305 16.51 7.06 6.03
C GLY A 305 16.56 8.15 4.94
N ASN A 306 17.73 8.51 4.42
CA ASN A 306 17.81 9.45 3.32
C ASN A 306 17.39 8.79 2.02
N LEU A 307 16.66 9.53 1.19
CA LEU A 307 16.18 9.08 -0.10
C LEU A 307 17.13 9.51 -1.21
N THR A 308 17.62 8.55 -1.99
CA THR A 308 18.40 8.80 -3.20
C THR A 308 17.63 8.27 -4.42
N LEU A 309 17.31 9.14 -5.38
CA LEU A 309 16.60 8.73 -6.60
C LEU A 309 17.42 7.69 -7.36
N ASN A 310 16.90 6.48 -7.47
CA ASN A 310 17.48 5.38 -8.24
C ASN A 310 16.99 5.40 -9.70
N GLY A 311 15.69 5.67 -9.91
CA GLY A 311 15.13 5.78 -11.24
C GLY A 311 13.77 6.46 -11.27
N SER A 312 13.42 6.97 -12.45
CA SER A 312 12.09 7.53 -12.71
C SER A 312 11.68 7.26 -14.15
N THR A 313 10.38 7.05 -14.37
CA THR A 313 9.81 6.84 -15.70
C THR A 313 8.45 7.49 -15.83
N THR A 314 8.08 7.85 -17.05
CA THR A 314 6.75 8.39 -17.38
C THR A 314 5.83 7.24 -17.78
N ILE A 315 4.60 7.29 -17.28
CA ILE A 315 3.54 6.32 -17.54
C ILE A 315 2.42 7.05 -18.30
N SER A 316 2.10 6.59 -19.51
CA SER A 316 1.02 7.17 -20.33
C SER A 316 -0.35 6.64 -19.88
N ALA A 317 -0.66 6.74 -18.59
CA ALA A 317 -1.92 6.33 -17.99
C ALA A 317 -2.11 7.07 -16.66
N PRO A 318 -3.35 7.19 -16.14
CA PRO A 318 -3.64 7.73 -14.80
C PRO A 318 -3.35 6.68 -13.73
N ALA A 319 -2.06 6.29 -13.58
CA ALA A 319 -1.67 5.21 -12.69
C ALA A 319 -2.11 5.45 -11.24
N ASN A 320 -2.57 4.39 -10.57
CA ASN A 320 -3.04 4.42 -9.19
C ASN A 320 -2.67 3.11 -8.47
N GLY A 321 -2.28 3.23 -7.21
CA GLY A 321 -1.74 2.11 -6.46
C GLY A 321 -0.28 1.84 -6.77
N VAL A 322 0.52 1.57 -5.76
CA VAL A 322 1.90 1.12 -5.92
C VAL A 322 2.23 0.07 -4.86
N ALA A 323 3.03 -0.92 -5.21
CA ALA A 323 3.59 -1.88 -4.24
C ALA A 323 5.03 -2.24 -4.60
N VAL A 324 5.79 -2.60 -3.59
CA VAL A 324 7.15 -3.15 -3.71
C VAL A 324 7.10 -4.62 -3.34
N MET A 325 7.47 -5.49 -4.27
CA MET A 325 7.53 -6.94 -4.09
C MET A 325 8.97 -7.40 -3.98
N ARG A 326 9.25 -8.20 -2.98
CA ARG A 326 10.55 -8.88 -2.82
C ARG A 326 10.45 -10.35 -3.19
N ASP A 327 11.55 -10.96 -3.61
CA ASP A 327 11.71 -12.40 -3.52
C ASP A 327 11.87 -12.76 -2.04
N GLU A 328 10.79 -13.14 -1.39
CA GLU A 328 10.92 -13.90 -0.17
C GLU A 328 11.37 -15.31 -0.58
N LEU A 329 12.64 -15.60 -0.39
CA LEU A 329 13.10 -16.98 -0.47
C LEU A 329 12.25 -17.76 0.54
N PRO A 330 11.64 -18.91 0.14
CA PRO A 330 10.88 -19.71 1.08
C PRO A 330 11.79 -20.00 2.28
N ALA A 331 11.30 -19.73 3.49
CA ALA A 331 12.01 -20.06 4.72
C ALA A 331 12.36 -21.54 4.65
N ARG A 332 13.65 -21.85 4.61
CA ARG A 332 14.18 -23.22 4.62
C ARG A 332 14.02 -23.85 5.99
#